data_e9b04c2c60e81982a0cf4d003849577d
#
_entry.id   e9b04c2c60e81982a0cf4d003849577d
#
_cell.length_a   1.000
_cell.length_b   1.000
_cell.length_c   1.000
_cell.angle_alpha   90.00
_cell.angle_beta   90.00
_cell.angle_gamma   90.00
#
_symmetry.space_group_name_H-M   'P 1'
#
loop_
_entity.id
_entity.type
_entity.pdbx_description
1 polymer ?
#
loop_
_entity_poly.entity_id
_entity_poly.type
_entity_poly.pdbx_seq_one_letter_code
_entity_poly.pdbx_strand_id
1 'polypeptide(L)'
;MSRRINARYIYTLETAEPLVNGFVEFEEDGTVLRTGICEDGEVVEDVTVVPGFVNAHCHLELSHLHGKFRKGTGMAGFIDQINALRDWATDDVKTELVRKWMDKLWKDGVSAVADISNDASSFPVKQVSPVYTRTFLEVFGTEPEDCQSVMESVMKLKQVADEYGIDAAPVPHSCYTMSPQLLTASAAAGLESGYLSYHSQESQEEEDLLLTGTGAMAENRKRAGMSTPPVTGESSLKYFIDRLADAKPAPHDEHMLLVHNVTLKQDDIDAARKNMNNVFWAICPLSNIFIHNALPPVRLMRENKLDICLGTDSLSSNDDLDMMAELVCLHENFPEVPMAELFTWASLNGARFLGKDNVLGSIALGKKPGLVIVRGLDENGCINGSSRSERLV
;
A
#
# COMPACT_ATOMS: atom_id res chain seq x y z
N MET A 1 -24.11 -8.90 22.58
CA MET A 1 -24.80 -10.12 22.07
C MET A 1 -23.96 -10.70 20.95
N SER A 2 -23.93 -12.04 20.82
CA SER A 2 -23.25 -12.64 19.69
C SER A 2 -24.13 -12.55 18.42
N ARG A 3 -23.47 -12.38 17.29
CA ARG A 3 -24.07 -12.41 15.95
C ARG A 3 -23.47 -13.58 15.18
N ARG A 4 -24.17 -14.07 14.15
CA ARG A 4 -23.67 -15.13 13.26
C ARG A 4 -24.03 -14.81 11.83
N ILE A 5 -23.08 -15.07 10.91
CA ILE A 5 -23.32 -15.10 9.49
C ILE A 5 -22.98 -16.47 8.95
N ASN A 6 -23.87 -17.04 8.14
CA ASN A 6 -23.66 -18.26 7.37
C ASN A 6 -23.42 -17.85 5.92
N ALA A 7 -22.30 -18.22 5.33
CA ALA A 7 -21.88 -17.79 4.00
C ALA A 7 -21.42 -18.96 3.15
N ARG A 8 -21.63 -18.85 1.83
CA ARG A 8 -21.20 -19.87 0.86
C ARG A 8 -19.69 -20.13 0.94
N TYR A 9 -18.88 -19.06 1.11
CA TYR A 9 -17.45 -19.17 1.31
C TYR A 9 -17.01 -18.27 2.45
N ILE A 10 -16.12 -18.77 3.32
CA ILE A 10 -15.45 -17.98 4.34
C ILE A 10 -13.94 -18.19 4.21
N TYR A 11 -13.24 -17.18 3.79
CA TYR A 11 -11.77 -17.16 3.75
C TYR A 11 -11.26 -16.69 5.10
N THR A 12 -10.92 -17.62 5.97
CA THR A 12 -10.36 -17.29 7.28
C THR A 12 -8.94 -16.75 7.20
N LEU A 13 -8.20 -17.10 6.14
CA LEU A 13 -6.78 -16.85 5.92
C LEU A 13 -5.85 -17.45 6.99
N GLU A 14 -6.40 -18.34 7.85
CA GLU A 14 -5.62 -19.24 8.71
C GLU A 14 -5.26 -20.54 7.96
N THR A 15 -6.01 -20.84 6.91
CA THR A 15 -5.81 -21.97 6.01
C THR A 15 -5.91 -21.52 4.56
N ALA A 16 -5.30 -22.29 3.65
CA ALA A 16 -5.35 -22.00 2.21
C ALA A 16 -6.75 -22.18 1.60
N GLU A 17 -7.56 -23.08 2.16
CA GLU A 17 -8.89 -23.40 1.64
C GLU A 17 -9.97 -22.62 2.42
N PRO A 18 -11.02 -22.12 1.74
CA PRO A 18 -12.15 -21.51 2.41
C PRO A 18 -13.02 -22.57 3.12
N LEU A 19 -13.74 -22.15 4.14
CA LEU A 19 -14.88 -22.90 4.66
C LEU A 19 -16.04 -22.77 3.67
N VAL A 20 -16.43 -23.88 3.06
CA VAL A 20 -17.59 -23.95 2.15
C VAL A 20 -18.85 -24.19 2.95
N ASN A 21 -19.92 -23.39 2.72
CA ASN A 21 -21.11 -23.35 3.55
C ASN A 21 -20.75 -23.20 5.04
N GLY A 22 -19.90 -22.22 5.30
CA GLY A 22 -19.35 -21.97 6.63
C GLY A 22 -20.13 -20.92 7.41
N PHE A 23 -19.76 -20.77 8.69
CA PHE A 23 -20.25 -19.69 9.53
C PHE A 23 -19.12 -18.98 10.29
N VAL A 24 -19.38 -17.72 10.63
CA VAL A 24 -18.60 -16.95 11.62
C VAL A 24 -19.56 -16.47 12.69
N GLU A 25 -19.22 -16.74 13.95
CA GLU A 25 -19.85 -16.14 15.13
C GLU A 25 -18.92 -15.06 15.70
N PHE A 26 -19.48 -13.91 16.02
CA PHE A 26 -18.72 -12.75 16.47
C PHE A 26 -19.55 -11.89 17.44
N GLU A 27 -18.87 -11.12 18.28
CA GLU A 27 -19.49 -10.12 19.15
C GLU A 27 -19.87 -8.84 18.39
N GLU A 28 -20.67 -7.98 19.00
CA GLU A 28 -21.06 -6.68 18.42
C GLU A 28 -19.86 -5.78 18.06
N ASP A 29 -18.75 -5.95 18.77
CA ASP A 29 -17.51 -5.21 18.52
C ASP A 29 -16.59 -5.86 17.47
N GLY A 30 -17.07 -6.91 16.79
CA GLY A 30 -16.34 -7.64 15.76
C GLY A 30 -15.37 -8.72 16.26
N THR A 31 -15.31 -8.99 17.58
CA THR A 31 -14.47 -10.07 18.12
C THR A 31 -14.98 -11.42 17.64
N VAL A 32 -14.14 -12.16 16.93
CA VAL A 32 -14.45 -13.51 16.43
C VAL A 32 -14.51 -14.49 17.60
N LEU A 33 -15.65 -15.17 17.74
CA LEU A 33 -15.88 -16.18 18.77
C LEU A 33 -15.62 -17.58 18.25
N ARG A 34 -16.07 -17.86 17.03
CA ARG A 34 -15.97 -19.22 16.46
C ARG A 34 -16.19 -19.17 14.95
N THR A 35 -15.57 -20.10 14.24
CA THR A 35 -15.84 -20.40 12.82
C THR A 35 -16.13 -21.90 12.68
N GLY A 36 -16.83 -22.31 11.64
CA GLY A 36 -17.10 -23.71 11.34
C GLY A 36 -17.93 -23.89 10.08
N ILE A 37 -18.35 -25.13 9.86
CA ILE A 37 -19.26 -25.52 8.76
C ILE A 37 -20.69 -25.52 9.29
N CYS A 38 -21.64 -25.01 8.48
CA CYS A 38 -23.06 -25.04 8.80
C CYS A 38 -23.60 -26.47 8.86
N GLU A 39 -24.61 -26.70 9.71
CA GLU A 39 -25.29 -27.99 9.77
C GLU A 39 -26.27 -28.14 8.57
N ASP A 40 -26.62 -29.40 8.24
CA ASP A 40 -27.56 -29.68 7.19
C ASP A 40 -28.91 -29.01 7.44
N GLY A 41 -29.40 -28.24 6.46
CA GLY A 41 -30.67 -27.51 6.55
C GLY A 41 -30.56 -26.08 7.10
N GLU A 42 -29.39 -25.62 7.54
CA GLU A 42 -29.20 -24.20 7.85
C GLU A 42 -29.24 -23.37 6.55
N VAL A 43 -29.82 -22.18 6.64
CA VAL A 43 -29.84 -21.24 5.52
C VAL A 43 -28.44 -20.61 5.38
N VAL A 44 -27.88 -20.69 4.19
CA VAL A 44 -26.58 -20.14 3.83
C VAL A 44 -26.79 -19.02 2.82
N GLU A 45 -26.24 -17.84 3.09
CA GLU A 45 -26.26 -16.72 2.14
C GLU A 45 -25.29 -16.97 0.97
N ASP A 46 -25.65 -16.58 -0.24
CA ASP A 46 -24.78 -16.66 -1.42
C ASP A 46 -23.81 -15.47 -1.44
N VAL A 47 -22.93 -15.43 -0.45
CA VAL A 47 -21.90 -14.42 -0.26
C VAL A 47 -20.59 -15.07 0.14
N THR A 48 -19.50 -14.30 0.01
CA THR A 48 -18.19 -14.64 0.60
C THR A 48 -17.92 -13.72 1.76
N VAL A 49 -17.37 -14.27 2.86
CA VAL A 49 -16.88 -13.50 4.01
C VAL A 49 -15.36 -13.57 4.05
N VAL A 50 -14.73 -12.41 4.19
CA VAL A 50 -13.28 -12.26 4.30
C VAL A 50 -12.94 -11.38 5.51
N PRO A 51 -11.71 -11.40 6.03
CA PRO A 51 -11.27 -10.40 7.01
C PRO A 51 -11.19 -9.02 6.35
N GLY A 52 -11.26 -7.97 7.15
CA GLY A 52 -11.10 -6.60 6.69
C GLY A 52 -9.81 -6.39 5.91
N PHE A 53 -9.91 -5.61 4.86
CA PHE A 53 -8.77 -5.29 4.01
C PHE A 53 -7.75 -4.42 4.74
N VAL A 54 -6.50 -4.56 4.36
CA VAL A 54 -5.40 -3.69 4.75
C VAL A 54 -4.83 -3.06 3.48
N ASN A 55 -5.12 -1.77 3.29
CA ASN A 55 -4.55 -1.01 2.18
C ASN A 55 -3.09 -0.69 2.52
N ALA A 56 -2.17 -1.45 1.92
CA ALA A 56 -0.75 -1.39 2.28
C ALA A 56 -0.01 -0.17 1.72
N HIS A 57 -0.64 0.60 0.83
CA HIS A 57 -0.07 1.84 0.30
C HIS A 57 -1.17 2.75 -0.23
N CYS A 58 -1.26 3.95 0.35
CA CYS A 58 -2.22 4.97 -0.02
C CYS A 58 -1.66 6.37 0.27
N HIS A 59 -2.12 7.39 -0.47
CA HIS A 59 -1.84 8.81 -0.23
C HIS A 59 -3.16 9.55 -0.03
N LEU A 60 -3.72 9.48 1.18
CA LEU A 60 -5.01 10.12 1.50
C LEU A 60 -4.97 11.63 1.30
N GLU A 61 -3.85 12.28 1.59
CA GLU A 61 -3.68 13.72 1.42
C GLU A 61 -3.87 14.20 -0.03
N LEU A 62 -3.61 13.32 -1.02
CA LEU A 62 -3.78 13.61 -2.44
C LEU A 62 -5.22 13.41 -2.94
N SER A 63 -6.18 13.14 -2.05
CA SER A 63 -7.59 12.93 -2.40
C SER A 63 -8.22 14.10 -3.16
N HIS A 64 -7.70 15.31 -3.01
CA HIS A 64 -8.13 16.48 -3.74
C HIS A 64 -7.77 16.46 -5.24
N LEU A 65 -6.90 15.54 -5.67
CA LEU A 65 -6.48 15.38 -7.06
C LEU A 65 -7.34 14.41 -7.86
N HIS A 66 -8.35 13.79 -7.24
CA HIS A 66 -9.26 12.82 -7.89
C HIS A 66 -9.81 13.36 -9.22
N GLY A 67 -9.63 12.58 -10.28
CA GLY A 67 -10.16 12.89 -11.61
C GLY A 67 -9.50 14.06 -12.35
N LYS A 68 -8.37 14.58 -11.86
CA LYS A 68 -7.70 15.73 -12.47
C LYS A 68 -6.58 15.38 -13.42
N PHE A 69 -6.10 14.14 -13.37
CA PHE A 69 -4.91 13.70 -14.11
C PHE A 69 -5.28 12.95 -15.39
N ARG A 70 -4.43 13.07 -16.39
CA ARG A 70 -4.50 12.28 -17.62
C ARG A 70 -3.74 10.98 -17.42
N LYS A 71 -4.33 9.89 -17.89
CA LYS A 71 -3.76 8.54 -17.89
C LYS A 71 -2.71 8.38 -18.99
N GLY A 72 -1.78 7.43 -18.80
CA GLY A 72 -0.84 6.99 -19.81
C GLY A 72 0.22 8.04 -20.18
N THR A 73 0.60 8.89 -19.23
CA THR A 73 1.61 9.96 -19.48
C THR A 73 3.04 9.52 -19.18
N GLY A 74 3.24 8.32 -18.69
CA GLY A 74 4.50 7.88 -18.10
C GLY A 74 4.79 8.61 -16.78
N MET A 75 5.88 8.22 -16.11
CA MET A 75 6.25 8.77 -14.81
C MET A 75 6.66 10.24 -14.90
N ALA A 76 7.46 10.61 -15.88
CA ALA A 76 7.86 12.02 -16.07
C ALA A 76 6.65 12.94 -16.29
N GLY A 77 5.67 12.51 -17.12
CA GLY A 77 4.45 13.27 -17.35
C GLY A 77 3.49 13.28 -16.16
N PHE A 78 3.49 12.24 -15.33
CA PHE A 78 2.75 12.20 -14.07
C PHE A 78 3.33 13.20 -13.06
N ILE A 79 4.66 13.24 -12.89
CA ILE A 79 5.36 14.22 -12.04
C ILE A 79 5.04 15.66 -12.46
N ASP A 80 5.04 15.94 -13.77
CA ASP A 80 4.67 17.28 -14.29
C ASP A 80 3.24 17.68 -13.86
N GLN A 81 2.28 16.73 -13.84
CA GLN A 81 0.91 16.97 -13.40
C GLN A 81 0.82 17.16 -11.88
N ILE A 82 1.54 16.36 -11.08
CA ILE A 82 1.64 16.52 -9.62
C ILE A 82 2.16 17.95 -9.31
N ASN A 83 3.28 18.36 -9.90
CA ASN A 83 3.88 19.66 -9.66
C ASN A 83 2.95 20.83 -10.02
N ALA A 84 2.11 20.66 -11.04
CA ALA A 84 1.18 21.71 -11.48
C ALA A 84 -0.08 21.81 -10.60
N LEU A 85 -0.51 20.74 -9.93
CA LEU A 85 -1.84 20.64 -9.35
C LEU A 85 -1.86 20.35 -7.85
N ARG A 86 -0.76 19.91 -7.21
CA ARG A 86 -0.78 19.47 -5.81
C ARG A 86 -1.26 20.53 -4.82
N ASP A 87 -1.01 21.82 -5.10
CA ASP A 87 -1.27 22.93 -4.17
C ASP A 87 -2.54 23.72 -4.52
N TRP A 88 -3.42 23.20 -5.39
CA TRP A 88 -4.61 23.96 -5.80
C TRP A 88 -5.68 24.05 -4.70
N ALA A 89 -5.70 23.14 -3.73
CA ALA A 89 -6.70 23.07 -2.67
C ALA A 89 -6.15 23.60 -1.35
N THR A 90 -7.02 24.26 -0.57
CA THR A 90 -6.71 24.64 0.81
C THR A 90 -6.72 23.43 1.74
N ASP A 91 -6.11 23.54 2.92
CA ASP A 91 -6.07 22.44 3.90
C ASP A 91 -7.46 22.00 4.35
N ASP A 92 -8.41 22.93 4.51
CA ASP A 92 -9.80 22.61 4.83
C ASP A 92 -10.46 21.72 3.76
N VAL A 93 -10.23 22.05 2.47
CA VAL A 93 -10.74 21.25 1.35
C VAL A 93 -10.08 19.88 1.32
N LYS A 94 -8.76 19.81 1.51
CA LYS A 94 -8.03 18.55 1.61
C LYS A 94 -8.59 17.68 2.74
N THR A 95 -8.72 18.24 3.95
CA THR A 95 -9.24 17.53 5.13
C THR A 95 -10.65 16.95 4.91
N GLU A 96 -11.55 17.73 4.28
CA GLU A 96 -12.92 17.24 4.01
C GLU A 96 -12.92 16.10 2.97
N LEU A 97 -12.07 16.18 1.95
CA LEU A 97 -11.94 15.10 0.97
C LEU A 97 -11.30 13.85 1.58
N VAL A 98 -10.31 14.00 2.44
CA VAL A 98 -9.74 12.88 3.21
C VAL A 98 -10.85 12.21 4.06
N ARG A 99 -11.70 12.99 4.74
CA ARG A 99 -12.83 12.45 5.52
C ARG A 99 -13.76 11.60 4.65
N LYS A 100 -14.16 12.13 3.50
CA LYS A 100 -15.03 11.43 2.55
C LYS A 100 -14.44 10.08 2.13
N TRP A 101 -13.14 10.05 1.80
CA TRP A 101 -12.50 8.83 1.33
C TRP A 101 -12.19 7.84 2.46
N MET A 102 -11.85 8.31 3.64
CA MET A 102 -11.73 7.45 4.83
C MET A 102 -13.06 6.79 5.19
N ASP A 103 -14.18 7.52 5.12
CA ASP A 103 -15.52 6.98 5.34
C ASP A 103 -15.88 5.92 4.30
N LYS A 104 -15.47 6.12 3.02
CA LYS A 104 -15.65 5.11 1.98
C LYS A 104 -14.80 3.87 2.25
N LEU A 105 -13.50 4.02 2.51
CA LEU A 105 -12.62 2.91 2.86
C LEU A 105 -13.19 2.07 4.00
N TRP A 106 -13.67 2.71 5.06
CA TRP A 106 -14.32 2.01 6.16
C TRP A 106 -15.55 1.21 5.72
N LYS A 107 -16.45 1.81 4.96
CA LYS A 107 -17.67 1.15 4.46
C LYS A 107 -17.37 -0.01 3.52
N ASP A 108 -16.34 0.12 2.70
CA ASP A 108 -15.90 -0.92 1.76
C ASP A 108 -15.07 -2.04 2.44
N GLY A 109 -14.86 -1.93 3.76
CA GLY A 109 -14.26 -2.99 4.56
C GLY A 109 -12.76 -2.84 4.86
N VAL A 110 -12.15 -1.69 4.62
CA VAL A 110 -10.74 -1.46 4.97
C VAL A 110 -10.62 -1.26 6.49
N SER A 111 -9.82 -2.08 7.15
CA SER A 111 -9.56 -2.03 8.60
C SER A 111 -8.26 -1.30 8.95
N ALA A 112 -7.31 -1.24 8.03
CA ALA A 112 -6.05 -0.53 8.23
C ALA A 112 -5.51 0.04 6.94
N VAL A 113 -4.75 1.14 7.03
CA VAL A 113 -4.06 1.80 5.92
C VAL A 113 -2.62 2.12 6.31
N ALA A 114 -1.68 1.75 5.46
CA ALA A 114 -0.33 2.31 5.46
C ALA A 114 -0.36 3.57 4.57
N ASP A 115 -0.46 4.73 5.19
CA ASP A 115 -0.74 5.98 4.50
C ASP A 115 0.51 6.86 4.40
N ILE A 116 0.73 7.40 3.22
CA ILE A 116 1.78 8.38 2.95
C ILE A 116 1.23 9.78 3.21
N SER A 117 2.00 10.65 3.84
CA SER A 117 1.61 12.05 4.05
C SER A 117 2.81 12.99 3.95
N ASN A 118 2.62 14.10 3.25
CA ASN A 118 3.58 15.19 3.16
C ASN A 118 3.12 16.44 3.93
N ASP A 119 1.87 16.44 4.42
CA ASP A 119 1.29 17.52 5.23
C ASP A 119 0.37 16.97 6.33
N ALA A 120 -0.18 17.86 7.17
CA ALA A 120 -1.03 17.52 8.31
C ALA A 120 -2.53 17.44 7.97
N SER A 121 -2.96 17.63 6.72
CA SER A 121 -4.37 17.74 6.35
C SER A 121 -5.19 16.47 6.64
N SER A 122 -4.55 15.30 6.68
CA SER A 122 -5.18 14.03 7.01
C SER A 122 -5.28 13.75 8.52
N PHE A 123 -4.49 14.41 9.37
CA PHE A 123 -4.36 14.08 10.79
C PHE A 123 -5.66 14.23 11.60
N PRO A 124 -6.44 15.33 11.45
CA PRO A 124 -7.70 15.47 12.18
C PRO A 124 -8.72 14.36 11.87
N VAL A 125 -8.66 13.80 10.66
CA VAL A 125 -9.53 12.69 10.24
C VAL A 125 -9.03 11.37 10.81
N LYS A 126 -7.75 11.09 10.69
CA LYS A 126 -7.11 9.88 11.22
C LYS A 126 -7.31 9.72 12.72
N GLN A 127 -7.19 10.81 13.48
CA GLN A 127 -7.36 10.83 14.95
C GLN A 127 -8.69 10.22 15.41
N VAL A 128 -9.76 10.44 14.64
CA VAL A 128 -11.13 9.99 15.00
C VAL A 128 -11.64 8.83 14.17
N SER A 129 -10.86 8.35 13.21
CA SER A 129 -11.25 7.25 12.33
C SER A 129 -11.21 5.90 13.06
N PRO A 130 -12.17 4.99 12.78
CA PRO A 130 -12.08 3.60 13.23
C PRO A 130 -11.04 2.79 12.44
N VAL A 131 -10.60 3.28 11.27
CA VAL A 131 -9.56 2.64 10.46
C VAL A 131 -8.20 2.92 11.12
N TYR A 132 -7.46 1.86 11.46
CA TYR A 132 -6.09 2.04 11.94
C TYR A 132 -5.22 2.62 10.81
N THR A 133 -4.42 3.63 11.12
CA THR A 133 -3.46 4.20 10.17
C THR A 133 -2.06 4.21 10.76
N ARG A 134 -1.08 3.68 10.01
CA ARG A 134 0.32 4.03 10.17
C ARG A 134 0.67 5.03 9.10
N THR A 135 1.19 6.21 9.52
CA THR A 135 1.50 7.30 8.61
C THR A 135 3.01 7.35 8.34
N PHE A 136 3.37 7.26 7.07
CA PHE A 136 4.72 7.45 6.58
C PHE A 136 4.87 8.90 6.11
N LEU A 137 5.62 9.69 6.87
CA LEU A 137 5.89 11.09 6.55
C LEU A 137 6.97 11.13 5.49
N GLU A 138 6.54 11.19 4.26
CA GLU A 138 7.40 11.06 3.10
C GLU A 138 8.22 12.32 2.87
N VAL A 139 9.49 12.15 2.57
CA VAL A 139 10.40 13.23 2.20
C VAL A 139 10.89 13.08 0.77
N PHE A 140 11.06 14.21 0.12
CA PHE A 140 11.66 14.33 -1.21
C PHE A 140 12.42 15.67 -1.31
N GLY A 141 13.41 15.70 -2.19
CA GLY A 141 14.27 16.86 -2.44
C GLY A 141 15.54 16.42 -3.15
N THR A 142 15.83 17.00 -4.31
CA THR A 142 16.92 16.58 -5.18
C THR A 142 18.23 17.26 -4.87
N GLU A 143 18.17 18.41 -4.20
CA GLU A 143 19.38 19.20 -3.94
C GLU A 143 20.05 18.78 -2.63
N PRO A 144 21.33 18.35 -2.66
CA PRO A 144 22.03 17.87 -1.46
C PRO A 144 22.12 18.88 -0.33
N GLU A 145 22.24 20.16 -0.64
CA GLU A 145 22.29 21.27 0.31
C GLU A 145 21.01 21.45 1.11
N ASP A 146 19.87 21.01 0.60
CA ASP A 146 18.58 21.14 1.27
C ASP A 146 18.29 19.99 2.25
N CYS A 147 19.14 18.96 2.30
CA CYS A 147 18.93 17.77 3.13
C CYS A 147 18.56 18.11 4.58
N GLN A 148 19.34 19.00 5.22
CA GLN A 148 19.11 19.37 6.62
C GLN A 148 17.75 20.06 6.80
N SER A 149 17.43 21.04 5.96
CA SER A 149 16.18 21.82 6.06
C SER A 149 14.93 20.96 5.80
N VAL A 150 15.02 20.00 4.87
CA VAL A 150 13.95 19.04 4.60
C VAL A 150 13.74 18.10 5.80
N MET A 151 14.82 17.56 6.36
CA MET A 151 14.72 16.70 7.56
C MET A 151 14.17 17.46 8.77
N GLU A 152 14.59 18.71 9.01
CA GLU A 152 14.03 19.57 10.07
C GLU A 152 12.52 19.79 9.86
N SER A 153 12.08 19.98 8.62
CA SER A 153 10.67 20.19 8.29
C SER A 153 9.82 18.96 8.55
N VAL A 154 10.28 17.78 8.12
CA VAL A 154 9.55 16.52 8.39
C VAL A 154 9.53 16.16 9.87
N MET A 155 10.58 16.50 10.63
CA MET A 155 10.57 16.28 12.08
C MET A 155 9.58 17.22 12.81
N LYS A 156 9.35 18.44 12.30
CA LYS A 156 8.27 19.32 12.79
C LYS A 156 6.89 18.72 12.47
N LEU A 157 6.73 18.18 11.25
CA LEU A 157 5.48 17.49 10.88
C LEU A 157 5.23 16.27 11.77
N LYS A 158 6.30 15.52 12.11
CA LYS A 158 6.20 14.41 13.07
C LYS A 158 5.73 14.89 14.45
N GLN A 159 6.22 16.03 14.96
CA GLN A 159 5.74 16.59 16.23
C GLN A 159 4.24 16.89 16.17
N VAL A 160 3.76 17.46 15.06
CA VAL A 160 2.32 17.68 14.85
C VAL A 160 1.56 16.34 14.84
N ALA A 161 2.09 15.31 14.16
CA ALA A 161 1.46 13.99 14.19
C ALA A 161 1.38 13.40 15.61
N ASP A 162 2.42 13.58 16.43
CA ASP A 162 2.43 13.15 17.84
C ASP A 162 1.36 13.88 18.67
N GLU A 163 1.13 15.18 18.45
CA GLU A 163 0.06 15.95 19.09
C GLU A 163 -1.35 15.41 18.75
N TYR A 164 -1.54 14.89 17.55
CA TYR A 164 -2.77 14.21 17.14
C TYR A 164 -2.82 12.72 17.59
N GLY A 165 -1.75 12.19 18.19
CA GLY A 165 -1.66 10.77 18.56
C GLY A 165 -1.55 9.84 17.35
N ILE A 166 -1.03 10.32 16.23
CA ILE A 166 -0.86 9.55 15.00
C ILE A 166 0.45 8.76 15.06
N ASP A 167 0.38 7.46 14.77
CA ASP A 167 1.55 6.61 14.59
C ASP A 167 2.25 6.99 13.28
N ALA A 168 3.33 7.78 13.36
CA ALA A 168 3.99 8.36 12.21
C ALA A 168 5.52 8.36 12.33
N ALA A 169 6.20 8.20 11.18
CA ALA A 169 7.65 8.32 11.09
C ALA A 169 8.07 8.84 9.70
N PRO A 170 9.21 9.59 9.59
CA PRO A 170 9.78 9.97 8.32
C PRO A 170 10.21 8.75 7.49
N VAL A 171 10.03 8.81 6.17
CA VAL A 171 10.51 7.79 5.23
C VAL A 171 10.98 8.45 3.92
N PRO A 172 11.90 7.82 3.17
CA PRO A 172 12.25 8.27 1.83
C PRO A 172 11.12 7.99 0.83
N HIS A 173 10.94 8.89 -0.16
CA HIS A 173 10.03 8.66 -1.28
C HIS A 173 10.60 7.62 -2.26
N SER A 174 11.56 8.03 -3.10
CA SER A 174 12.11 7.21 -4.18
C SER A 174 13.51 7.69 -4.59
N CYS A 175 14.26 6.89 -5.32
CA CYS A 175 15.59 7.27 -5.80
C CYS A 175 15.57 8.49 -6.73
N TYR A 176 14.52 8.65 -7.53
CA TYR A 176 14.43 9.71 -8.53
C TYR A 176 13.96 11.07 -7.99
N THR A 177 13.49 11.14 -6.77
CA THR A 177 13.03 12.40 -6.15
C THR A 177 13.95 12.92 -5.07
N MET A 178 15.06 12.24 -4.79
CA MET A 178 15.89 12.54 -3.63
C MET A 178 17.37 12.63 -3.96
N SER A 179 18.06 13.51 -3.24
CA SER A 179 19.52 13.47 -3.19
C SER A 179 19.99 12.23 -2.39
N PRO A 180 21.20 11.69 -2.64
CA PRO A 180 21.74 10.57 -1.87
C PRO A 180 21.75 10.83 -0.37
N GLN A 181 22.09 12.05 0.05
CA GLN A 181 22.14 12.47 1.45
C GLN A 181 20.78 12.43 2.12
N LEU A 182 19.75 12.96 1.45
CA LEU A 182 18.40 12.98 1.98
C LEU A 182 17.80 11.57 2.06
N LEU A 183 18.06 10.73 1.06
CA LEU A 183 17.62 9.34 1.06
C LEU A 183 18.24 8.57 2.24
N THR A 184 19.54 8.70 2.48
CA THR A 184 20.22 8.06 3.62
C THR A 184 19.67 8.58 4.96
N ALA A 185 19.47 9.90 5.11
CA ALA A 185 19.01 10.49 6.36
C ALA A 185 17.55 10.09 6.69
N SER A 186 16.65 10.12 5.71
CA SER A 186 15.26 9.72 5.91
C SER A 186 15.09 8.22 6.09
N ALA A 187 15.91 7.40 5.41
CA ALA A 187 15.96 5.96 5.64
C ALA A 187 16.38 5.63 7.07
N ALA A 188 17.40 6.32 7.61
CA ALA A 188 17.83 6.16 9.00
C ALA A 188 16.66 6.42 9.98
N ALA A 189 15.91 7.52 9.78
CA ALA A 189 14.76 7.86 10.62
C ALA A 189 13.63 6.82 10.51
N GLY A 190 13.37 6.28 9.32
CA GLY A 190 12.43 5.18 9.10
C GLY A 190 12.85 3.90 9.84
N LEU A 191 14.10 3.50 9.68
CA LEU A 191 14.66 2.33 10.37
C LEU A 191 14.56 2.45 11.91
N GLU A 192 14.83 3.62 12.47
CA GLU A 192 14.66 3.87 13.91
C GLU A 192 13.22 3.65 14.39
N SER A 193 12.21 3.87 13.53
CA SER A 193 10.80 3.63 13.84
C SER A 193 10.41 2.15 13.79
N GLY A 194 11.27 1.28 13.27
CA GLY A 194 11.01 -0.13 13.03
C GLY A 194 10.27 -0.42 11.71
N TYR A 195 9.93 0.61 10.93
CA TYR A 195 9.16 0.47 9.68
C TYR A 195 9.68 1.43 8.61
N LEU A 196 9.70 0.97 7.37
CA LEU A 196 10.07 1.79 6.24
C LEU A 196 9.18 1.47 5.03
N SER A 197 8.70 2.51 4.33
CA SER A 197 8.02 2.40 3.04
C SER A 197 8.84 3.15 2.00
N TYR A 198 8.97 2.59 0.79
CA TYR A 198 9.77 3.14 -0.29
C TYR A 198 9.16 2.79 -1.66
N HIS A 199 8.98 3.80 -2.52
CA HIS A 199 8.57 3.59 -3.91
C HIS A 199 9.75 2.99 -4.69
N SER A 200 9.60 1.74 -5.09
CA SER A 200 10.67 0.90 -5.63
C SER A 200 10.35 0.43 -7.02
N GLN A 201 11.24 0.68 -7.97
CA GLN A 201 11.15 0.12 -9.32
C GLN A 201 9.78 0.34 -9.97
N GLU A 202 9.25 1.56 -9.82
CA GLU A 202 7.90 1.90 -10.24
C GLU A 202 7.77 1.98 -11.76
N SER A 203 8.84 2.37 -12.46
CA SER A 203 8.80 2.52 -13.91
C SER A 203 10.14 2.21 -14.59
N GLN A 204 10.07 1.90 -15.90
CA GLN A 204 11.28 1.79 -16.71
C GLN A 204 12.05 3.12 -16.80
N GLU A 205 11.33 4.27 -16.72
CA GLU A 205 11.97 5.60 -16.73
C GLU A 205 12.86 5.82 -15.51
N GLU A 206 12.48 5.26 -14.35
CA GLU A 206 13.28 5.25 -13.13
C GLU A 206 14.56 4.40 -13.33
N GLU A 207 14.41 3.19 -13.85
CA GLU A 207 15.54 2.31 -14.13
C GLU A 207 16.52 2.93 -15.13
N ASP A 208 16.03 3.51 -16.23
CA ASP A 208 16.86 4.15 -17.25
C ASP A 208 17.67 5.32 -16.65
N LEU A 209 17.08 6.07 -15.72
CA LEU A 209 17.76 7.15 -15.02
C LEU A 209 18.96 6.64 -14.19
N LEU A 210 18.80 5.54 -13.45
CA LEU A 210 19.85 4.97 -12.59
C LEU A 210 20.89 4.17 -13.39
N LEU A 211 20.44 3.40 -14.38
CA LEU A 211 21.32 2.56 -15.19
C LEU A 211 22.21 3.37 -16.12
N THR A 212 21.66 4.38 -16.78
CA THR A 212 22.32 5.05 -17.91
C THR A 212 22.30 6.59 -17.86
N GLY A 213 21.48 7.17 -16.97
CA GLY A 213 21.30 8.63 -16.88
C GLY A 213 20.51 9.20 -18.07
N THR A 214 19.68 8.38 -18.73
CA THR A 214 18.94 8.74 -19.94
C THR A 214 17.43 8.55 -19.75
N GLY A 215 16.67 8.84 -20.81
CA GLY A 215 15.21 8.64 -20.82
C GLY A 215 14.42 9.86 -20.40
N ALA A 216 13.09 9.72 -20.41
CA ALA A 216 12.15 10.83 -20.21
C ALA A 216 12.32 11.50 -18.83
N MET A 217 12.64 10.74 -17.80
CA MET A 217 12.86 11.27 -16.46
C MET A 217 14.15 12.09 -16.36
N ALA A 218 15.24 11.66 -17.02
CA ALA A 218 16.47 12.44 -17.08
C ALA A 218 16.27 13.77 -17.82
N GLU A 219 15.53 13.74 -18.93
CA GLU A 219 15.17 14.94 -19.69
C GLU A 219 14.26 15.89 -18.89
N ASN A 220 13.30 15.35 -18.15
CA ASN A 220 12.42 16.10 -17.24
C ASN A 220 13.25 16.86 -16.20
N ARG A 221 14.17 16.18 -15.53
CA ARG A 221 15.08 16.76 -14.53
C ARG A 221 15.94 17.88 -15.11
N LYS A 222 16.57 17.61 -16.24
CA LYS A 222 17.39 18.61 -16.96
C LYS A 222 16.58 19.85 -17.31
N ARG A 223 15.34 19.67 -17.80
CA ARG A 223 14.44 20.77 -18.14
C ARG A 223 14.06 21.59 -16.90
N ALA A 224 13.84 20.94 -15.77
CA ALA A 224 13.49 21.57 -14.50
C ALA A 224 14.71 22.18 -13.76
N GLY A 225 15.94 21.95 -14.24
CA GLY A 225 17.16 22.41 -13.57
C GLY A 225 17.41 21.70 -12.22
N MET A 226 16.91 20.48 -12.06
CA MET A 226 17.00 19.68 -10.83
C MET A 226 18.20 18.73 -10.90
N SER A 227 18.82 18.48 -9.76
CA SER A 227 19.85 17.45 -9.62
C SER A 227 19.30 16.05 -9.90
N THR A 228 20.13 15.15 -10.43
CA THR A 228 19.80 13.76 -10.69
C THR A 228 20.54 12.84 -9.75
N PRO A 229 20.00 11.65 -9.39
CA PRO A 229 20.78 10.63 -8.71
C PRO A 229 22.01 10.24 -9.55
N PRO A 230 23.06 9.69 -8.94
CA PRO A 230 24.22 9.20 -9.67
C PRO A 230 23.84 8.07 -10.64
N VAL A 231 24.46 8.04 -11.80
CA VAL A 231 24.36 6.90 -12.71
C VAL A 231 25.24 5.77 -12.14
N THR A 232 24.58 4.71 -11.68
CA THR A 232 25.25 3.59 -11.00
C THR A 232 25.54 2.41 -11.91
N GLY A 233 24.76 2.27 -13.00
CA GLY A 233 24.76 1.07 -13.84
C GLY A 233 24.03 -0.11 -13.19
N GLU A 234 23.36 0.12 -12.06
CA GLU A 234 22.59 -0.88 -11.32
C GLU A 234 21.10 -0.48 -11.23
N SER A 235 20.24 -1.41 -10.83
CA SER A 235 18.82 -1.15 -10.65
C SER A 235 18.54 -0.15 -9.53
N SER A 236 17.38 0.51 -9.58
CA SER A 236 16.97 1.47 -8.57
C SER A 236 16.85 0.83 -7.17
N LEU A 237 16.44 -0.44 -7.09
CA LEU A 237 16.39 -1.16 -5.82
C LEU A 237 17.78 -1.43 -5.24
N LYS A 238 18.78 -1.81 -6.06
CA LYS A 238 20.16 -2.00 -5.57
C LYS A 238 20.77 -0.69 -5.08
N TYR A 239 20.52 0.39 -5.81
CA TYR A 239 20.91 1.72 -5.34
C TYR A 239 20.30 2.08 -3.98
N PHE A 240 19.00 1.79 -3.78
CA PHE A 240 18.35 1.99 -2.49
C PHE A 240 18.98 1.15 -1.38
N ILE A 241 19.30 -0.12 -1.64
CA ILE A 241 19.97 -1.02 -0.68
C ILE A 241 21.33 -0.45 -0.25
N ASP A 242 22.07 0.11 -1.18
CA ASP A 242 23.36 0.76 -0.84
C ASP A 242 23.17 1.98 0.08
N ARG A 243 22.11 2.79 -0.18
CA ARG A 243 21.79 3.93 0.70
C ARG A 243 21.32 3.49 2.08
N LEU A 244 20.58 2.37 2.17
CA LEU A 244 20.24 1.76 3.46
C LEU A 244 21.49 1.32 4.23
N ALA A 245 22.45 0.71 3.56
CA ALA A 245 23.71 0.29 4.18
C ALA A 245 24.53 1.48 4.72
N ASP A 246 24.46 2.64 4.06
CA ASP A 246 25.05 3.88 4.56
C ASP A 246 24.32 4.44 5.80
N ALA A 247 23.01 4.22 5.90
CA ALA A 247 22.19 4.64 7.04
C ALA A 247 22.41 3.72 8.26
N LYS A 248 22.43 2.40 8.04
CA LYS A 248 22.61 1.37 9.05
C LYS A 248 23.20 0.11 8.40
N PRO A 249 24.17 -0.58 9.03
CA PRO A 249 24.69 -1.84 8.48
C PRO A 249 23.60 -2.91 8.29
N ALA A 250 23.64 -3.60 7.15
CA ALA A 250 22.78 -4.75 6.86
C ALA A 250 23.19 -6.01 7.69
N PRO A 251 22.30 -7.03 7.86
CA PRO A 251 20.92 -7.04 7.39
C PRO A 251 19.99 -6.20 8.28
N HIS A 252 18.86 -5.77 7.68
CA HIS A 252 17.82 -5.01 8.37
C HIS A 252 16.70 -5.93 8.84
N ASP A 253 16.28 -5.79 10.10
CA ASP A 253 15.19 -6.57 10.73
C ASP A 253 13.86 -5.78 10.78
N GLU A 254 13.89 -4.51 10.40
CA GLU A 254 12.73 -3.65 10.36
C GLU A 254 11.74 -4.12 9.29
N HIS A 255 10.47 -3.76 9.45
CA HIS A 255 9.44 -4.03 8.45
C HIS A 255 9.62 -3.11 7.25
N MET A 256 10.03 -3.66 6.12
CA MET A 256 10.34 -2.94 4.89
C MET A 256 9.22 -3.14 3.88
N LEU A 257 8.60 -2.08 3.38
CA LEU A 257 7.62 -2.12 2.31
C LEU A 257 8.23 -1.53 1.03
N LEU A 258 8.45 -2.36 0.05
CA LEU A 258 8.85 -1.96 -1.30
C LEU A 258 7.59 -1.85 -2.17
N VAL A 259 7.30 -0.65 -2.67
CA VAL A 259 6.03 -0.34 -3.34
C VAL A 259 6.19 -0.30 -4.85
N HIS A 260 5.19 -0.74 -5.60
CA HIS A 260 5.08 -0.85 -7.05
C HIS A 260 5.81 -2.04 -7.68
N ASN A 261 7.13 -2.08 -7.68
CA ASN A 261 7.96 -3.21 -8.13
C ASN A 261 7.71 -3.64 -9.59
N VAL A 262 7.35 -2.71 -10.48
CA VAL A 262 6.96 -3.00 -11.88
C VAL A 262 8.11 -3.56 -12.70
N THR A 263 9.33 -3.10 -12.45
CA THR A 263 10.52 -3.53 -13.18
C THR A 263 11.38 -4.57 -12.43
N LEU A 264 10.83 -5.17 -11.37
CA LEU A 264 11.50 -6.13 -10.49
C LEU A 264 12.07 -7.35 -11.26
N LYS A 265 13.32 -7.71 -10.98
CA LYS A 265 14.03 -8.85 -11.55
C LYS A 265 14.53 -9.79 -10.46
N GLN A 266 14.94 -11.01 -10.85
CA GLN A 266 15.46 -12.01 -9.91
C GLN A 266 16.66 -11.49 -9.10
N ASP A 267 17.60 -10.81 -9.75
CA ASP A 267 18.79 -10.26 -9.08
C ASP A 267 18.45 -9.21 -8.01
N ASP A 268 17.35 -8.49 -8.18
CA ASP A 268 16.85 -7.51 -7.21
C ASP A 268 16.25 -8.20 -5.99
N ILE A 269 15.49 -9.29 -6.22
CA ILE A 269 14.95 -10.13 -5.14
C ILE A 269 16.09 -10.74 -4.32
N ASP A 270 17.12 -11.25 -4.98
CA ASP A 270 18.27 -11.86 -4.32
C ASP A 270 19.05 -10.81 -3.50
N ALA A 271 19.19 -9.59 -4.03
CA ALA A 271 19.81 -8.47 -3.31
C ALA A 271 18.97 -8.07 -2.08
N ALA A 272 17.65 -7.96 -2.24
CA ALA A 272 16.75 -7.65 -1.13
C ALA A 272 16.84 -8.69 0.00
N ARG A 273 16.75 -9.98 -0.32
CA ARG A 273 16.86 -11.07 0.65
C ARG A 273 18.18 -11.12 1.40
N LYS A 274 19.26 -10.70 0.76
CA LYS A 274 20.58 -10.66 1.41
C LYS A 274 20.68 -9.55 2.46
N ASN A 275 19.95 -8.46 2.26
CA ASN A 275 20.12 -7.23 3.04
C ASN A 275 18.95 -6.91 3.98
N MET A 276 17.78 -7.53 3.80
CA MET A 276 16.55 -7.24 4.53
C MET A 276 15.84 -8.54 4.92
N ASN A 277 15.51 -8.72 6.20
CA ASN A 277 14.88 -9.96 6.70
C ASN A 277 13.35 -9.93 6.66
N ASN A 278 12.73 -8.75 6.83
CA ASN A 278 11.27 -8.57 6.86
C ASN A 278 10.81 -7.67 5.72
N VAL A 279 10.86 -8.19 4.49
CA VAL A 279 10.48 -7.44 3.28
C VAL A 279 9.07 -7.81 2.84
N PHE A 280 8.24 -6.79 2.67
CA PHE A 280 6.91 -6.86 2.09
C PHE A 280 6.91 -6.11 0.75
N TRP A 281 6.15 -6.63 -0.21
CA TRP A 281 6.15 -6.12 -1.58
C TRP A 281 4.74 -5.63 -1.93
N ALA A 282 4.51 -4.34 -1.78
CA ALA A 282 3.23 -3.75 -2.13
C ALA A 282 3.11 -3.57 -3.65
N ILE A 283 1.98 -3.95 -4.19
CA ILE A 283 1.62 -3.72 -5.58
C ILE A 283 0.36 -2.86 -5.64
N CYS A 284 0.30 -1.94 -6.61
CA CYS A 284 -0.82 -1.02 -6.84
C CYS A 284 -1.24 -1.12 -8.33
N PRO A 285 -1.93 -2.22 -8.71
CA PRO A 285 -2.15 -2.56 -10.12
C PRO A 285 -2.82 -1.46 -10.93
N LEU A 286 -3.89 -0.86 -10.42
CA LEU A 286 -4.64 0.17 -11.15
C LEU A 286 -3.85 1.47 -11.28
N SER A 287 -3.07 1.85 -10.28
CA SER A 287 -2.16 3.00 -10.36
C SER A 287 -1.10 2.79 -11.44
N ASN A 288 -0.48 1.62 -11.47
CA ASN A 288 0.55 1.31 -12.47
C ASN A 288 -0.02 1.28 -13.89
N ILE A 289 -1.25 0.77 -14.08
CA ILE A 289 -1.97 0.84 -15.36
C ILE A 289 -2.28 2.31 -15.71
N PHE A 290 -2.74 3.09 -14.73
CA PHE A 290 -3.09 4.51 -14.93
C PHE A 290 -1.89 5.32 -15.45
N ILE A 291 -0.72 5.16 -14.85
CA ILE A 291 0.47 5.97 -15.15
C ILE A 291 1.14 5.52 -16.44
N HIS A 292 1.42 4.22 -16.60
CA HIS A 292 2.27 3.72 -17.68
C HIS A 292 1.82 2.39 -18.29
N ASN A 293 0.59 1.95 -18.00
CA ASN A 293 -0.01 0.73 -18.56
C ASN A 293 0.87 -0.52 -18.38
N ALA A 294 1.47 -0.68 -17.22
CA ALA A 294 2.30 -1.83 -16.87
C ALA A 294 1.83 -2.46 -15.55
N LEU A 295 2.13 -3.72 -15.34
CA LEU A 295 1.87 -4.46 -14.11
C LEU A 295 3.18 -5.04 -13.56
N PRO A 296 3.31 -5.21 -12.23
CA PRO A 296 4.45 -5.89 -11.65
C PRO A 296 4.52 -7.35 -12.11
N PRO A 297 5.71 -7.99 -12.08
CA PRO A 297 5.91 -9.37 -12.50
C PRO A 297 5.38 -10.37 -11.46
N VAL A 298 4.06 -10.41 -11.26
CA VAL A 298 3.36 -11.20 -10.22
C VAL A 298 3.78 -12.68 -10.26
N ARG A 299 3.98 -13.28 -11.44
CA ARG A 299 4.45 -14.67 -11.54
C ARG A 299 5.82 -14.88 -10.92
N LEU A 300 6.78 -13.98 -11.22
CA LEU A 300 8.12 -14.00 -10.62
C LEU A 300 8.05 -13.83 -9.09
N MET A 301 7.19 -12.91 -8.63
CA MET A 301 7.01 -12.65 -7.20
C MET A 301 6.45 -13.90 -6.49
N ARG A 302 5.46 -14.57 -7.08
CA ARG A 302 4.88 -15.84 -6.57
C ARG A 302 5.88 -16.99 -6.57
N GLU A 303 6.62 -17.20 -7.67
CA GLU A 303 7.67 -18.22 -7.79
C GLU A 303 8.73 -18.06 -6.69
N ASN A 304 9.02 -16.82 -6.33
CA ASN A 304 9.91 -16.47 -5.24
C ASN A 304 9.23 -16.45 -3.86
N LYS A 305 7.93 -16.72 -3.74
CA LYS A 305 7.17 -16.73 -2.49
C LYS A 305 7.34 -15.42 -1.70
N LEU A 306 7.25 -14.30 -2.39
CA LEU A 306 7.34 -12.98 -1.76
C LEU A 306 6.07 -12.69 -0.95
N ASP A 307 6.21 -11.97 0.16
CA ASP A 307 5.09 -11.46 0.95
C ASP A 307 4.48 -10.25 0.23
N ILE A 308 3.59 -10.54 -0.76
CA ILE A 308 2.92 -9.52 -1.55
C ILE A 308 1.83 -8.86 -0.71
N CYS A 309 1.76 -7.53 -0.74
CA CYS A 309 0.68 -6.71 -0.17
C CYS A 309 -0.03 -5.96 -1.30
N LEU A 310 -1.30 -5.60 -1.08
CA LEU A 310 -2.09 -4.82 -2.02
C LEU A 310 -2.32 -3.41 -1.51
N GLY A 311 -2.12 -2.41 -2.38
CA GLY A 311 -2.40 -1.00 -2.12
C GLY A 311 -3.18 -0.37 -3.27
N THR A 312 -3.80 0.78 -3.01
CA THR A 312 -4.55 1.55 -4.02
C THR A 312 -3.74 2.70 -4.61
N ASP A 313 -2.63 3.07 -3.94
CA ASP A 313 -1.94 4.31 -4.22
C ASP A 313 -2.87 5.53 -4.05
N SER A 314 -2.62 6.64 -4.75
CA SER A 314 -3.34 7.89 -4.62
C SER A 314 -4.47 8.06 -5.64
N LEU A 315 -5.40 8.98 -5.35
CA LEU A 315 -6.41 9.42 -6.31
C LEU A 315 -5.87 10.35 -7.42
N SER A 316 -4.58 10.62 -7.44
CA SER A 316 -3.92 11.23 -8.59
C SER A 316 -3.54 10.21 -9.65
N SER A 317 -3.38 8.93 -9.24
CA SER A 317 -3.03 7.80 -10.12
C SER A 317 -4.10 6.70 -10.15
N ASN A 318 -5.27 6.91 -9.55
CA ASN A 318 -6.35 5.94 -9.52
C ASN A 318 -7.72 6.63 -9.66
N ASP A 319 -8.71 5.89 -10.15
CA ASP A 319 -10.09 6.39 -10.25
C ASP A 319 -10.86 6.24 -8.93
N ASP A 320 -10.43 5.35 -8.03
CA ASP A 320 -11.05 5.09 -6.73
C ASP A 320 -10.02 4.50 -5.74
N LEU A 321 -10.30 4.55 -4.43
CA LEU A 321 -9.56 3.82 -3.39
C LEU A 321 -10.29 2.52 -3.06
N ASP A 322 -10.50 1.66 -4.05
CA ASP A 322 -11.30 0.43 -3.94
C ASP A 322 -10.41 -0.82 -4.00
N MET A 323 -10.22 -1.47 -2.85
CA MET A 323 -9.44 -2.72 -2.75
C MET A 323 -10.05 -3.86 -3.57
N MET A 324 -11.38 -3.89 -3.77
CA MET A 324 -12.00 -4.89 -4.64
C MET A 324 -11.68 -4.66 -6.11
N ALA A 325 -11.62 -3.41 -6.56
CA ALA A 325 -11.23 -3.09 -7.93
C ALA A 325 -9.76 -3.51 -8.21
N GLU A 326 -8.85 -3.33 -7.25
CA GLU A 326 -7.48 -3.84 -7.33
C GLU A 326 -7.44 -5.38 -7.43
N LEU A 327 -8.20 -6.06 -6.59
CA LEU A 327 -8.32 -7.52 -6.60
C LEU A 327 -8.89 -8.05 -7.94
N VAL A 328 -9.92 -7.40 -8.47
CA VAL A 328 -10.51 -7.74 -9.78
C VAL A 328 -9.50 -7.55 -10.88
N CYS A 329 -8.77 -6.43 -10.89
CA CYS A 329 -7.69 -6.19 -11.85
C CYS A 329 -6.64 -7.30 -11.82
N LEU A 330 -6.22 -7.75 -10.63
CA LEU A 330 -5.27 -8.85 -10.49
C LEU A 330 -5.84 -10.16 -11.01
N HIS A 331 -7.08 -10.50 -10.65
CA HIS A 331 -7.71 -11.75 -11.09
C HIS A 331 -7.89 -11.81 -12.61
N GLU A 332 -8.28 -10.70 -13.25
CA GLU A 332 -8.43 -10.62 -14.70
C GLU A 332 -7.09 -10.77 -15.43
N ASN A 333 -5.99 -10.27 -14.89
CA ASN A 333 -4.66 -10.35 -15.50
C ASN A 333 -3.86 -11.60 -15.10
N PHE A 334 -4.17 -12.20 -13.95
CA PHE A 334 -3.48 -13.37 -13.38
C PHE A 334 -4.52 -14.39 -12.84
N PRO A 335 -5.36 -14.98 -13.71
CA PRO A 335 -6.45 -15.88 -13.29
C PRO A 335 -5.96 -17.18 -12.62
N GLU A 336 -4.68 -17.49 -12.75
CA GLU A 336 -4.04 -18.62 -12.06
C GLU A 336 -3.76 -18.38 -10.57
N VAL A 337 -3.94 -17.15 -10.06
CA VAL A 337 -3.76 -16.84 -8.64
C VAL A 337 -5.02 -17.25 -7.87
N PRO A 338 -4.92 -18.14 -6.87
CA PRO A 338 -6.08 -18.55 -6.07
C PRO A 338 -6.72 -17.39 -5.31
N MET A 339 -8.04 -17.42 -5.12
CA MET A 339 -8.77 -16.41 -4.34
C MET A 339 -8.21 -16.22 -2.92
N ALA A 340 -7.85 -17.30 -2.24
CA ALA A 340 -7.25 -17.24 -0.91
C ALA A 340 -5.93 -16.47 -0.89
N GLU A 341 -5.13 -16.61 -1.93
CA GLU A 341 -3.85 -15.89 -2.08
C GLU A 341 -4.11 -14.40 -2.33
N LEU A 342 -5.06 -14.05 -3.21
CA LEU A 342 -5.46 -12.66 -3.46
C LEU A 342 -5.99 -11.97 -2.18
N PHE A 343 -6.86 -12.63 -1.42
CA PHE A 343 -7.33 -12.08 -0.14
C PHE A 343 -6.23 -12.00 0.92
N THR A 344 -5.24 -12.91 0.89
CA THR A 344 -4.05 -12.83 1.75
C THR A 344 -3.25 -11.55 1.45
N TRP A 345 -3.06 -11.21 0.18
CA TRP A 345 -2.38 -9.97 -0.23
C TRP A 345 -3.14 -8.71 0.18
N ALA A 346 -4.47 -8.76 0.11
CA ALA A 346 -5.33 -7.63 0.46
C ALA A 346 -5.58 -7.47 1.97
N SER A 347 -5.19 -8.44 2.81
CA SER A 347 -5.52 -8.44 4.24
C SER A 347 -4.34 -8.86 5.12
N LEU A 348 -3.98 -10.16 5.13
CA LEU A 348 -3.06 -10.74 6.12
C LEU A 348 -1.64 -10.20 5.97
N ASN A 349 -1.11 -10.11 4.76
CA ASN A 349 0.26 -9.65 4.55
C ASN A 349 0.42 -8.17 4.92
N GLY A 350 -0.56 -7.31 4.57
CA GLY A 350 -0.59 -5.93 5.03
C GLY A 350 -0.67 -5.80 6.56
N ALA A 351 -1.46 -6.68 7.21
CA ALA A 351 -1.54 -6.72 8.67
C ALA A 351 -0.20 -7.14 9.31
N ARG A 352 0.50 -8.11 8.71
CA ARG A 352 1.86 -8.50 9.13
C ARG A 352 2.86 -7.37 8.96
N PHE A 353 2.84 -6.70 7.79
CA PHE A 353 3.66 -5.52 7.58
C PHE A 353 3.46 -4.47 8.67
N LEU A 354 2.22 -4.17 9.03
CA LEU A 354 1.88 -3.19 10.07
C LEU A 354 2.08 -3.70 11.51
N GLY A 355 2.50 -4.97 11.71
CA GLY A 355 2.62 -5.58 13.03
C GLY A 355 1.27 -5.69 13.76
N LYS A 356 0.17 -5.84 13.00
CA LYS A 356 -1.21 -5.91 13.52
C LYS A 356 -1.88 -7.26 13.25
N ASP A 357 -1.16 -8.24 12.80
CA ASP A 357 -1.68 -9.57 12.47
C ASP A 357 -2.17 -10.37 13.69
N ASN A 358 -1.86 -9.93 14.90
CA ASN A 358 -2.47 -10.43 16.12
C ASN A 358 -3.93 -9.99 16.33
N VAL A 359 -4.40 -8.96 15.61
CA VAL A 359 -5.77 -8.43 15.69
C VAL A 359 -6.47 -8.45 14.34
N LEU A 360 -5.74 -8.09 13.26
CA LEU A 360 -6.24 -7.92 11.90
C LEU A 360 -5.79 -9.06 10.97
N GLY A 361 -6.25 -9.02 9.73
CA GLY A 361 -5.72 -9.79 8.60
C GLY A 361 -6.23 -11.23 8.48
N SER A 362 -6.82 -11.84 9.53
CA SER A 362 -7.40 -13.18 9.44
C SER A 362 -8.58 -13.37 10.40
N ILE A 363 -9.51 -14.28 10.07
CA ILE A 363 -10.69 -14.59 10.89
C ILE A 363 -10.30 -15.72 11.84
N ALA A 364 -9.77 -15.36 13.01
CA ALA A 364 -9.36 -16.31 14.04
C ALA A 364 -9.97 -15.95 15.39
N LEU A 365 -10.10 -16.95 16.27
CA LEU A 365 -10.65 -16.77 17.61
C LEU A 365 -9.97 -15.63 18.36
N GLY A 366 -10.76 -14.70 18.87
CA GLY A 366 -10.31 -13.55 19.67
C GLY A 366 -9.78 -12.37 18.86
N LYS A 367 -9.56 -12.50 17.56
CA LYS A 367 -9.21 -11.36 16.69
C LYS A 367 -10.42 -10.47 16.38
N LYS A 368 -10.14 -9.22 15.99
CA LYS A 368 -11.11 -8.23 15.50
C LYS A 368 -10.71 -7.75 14.10
N PRO A 369 -10.74 -8.65 13.12
CA PRO A 369 -10.21 -8.29 11.80
C PRO A 369 -11.07 -7.25 11.07
N GLY A 370 -12.30 -6.98 11.52
CA GLY A 370 -13.36 -6.46 10.71
C GLY A 370 -13.84 -7.51 9.71
N LEU A 371 -15.12 -7.80 9.69
CA LEU A 371 -15.66 -8.77 8.73
C LEU A 371 -16.23 -8.05 7.51
N VAL A 372 -15.91 -8.56 6.34
CA VAL A 372 -16.32 -7.99 5.05
C VAL A 372 -17.11 -9.02 4.26
N ILE A 373 -18.25 -8.59 3.74
CA ILE A 373 -19.04 -9.37 2.79
C ILE A 373 -18.63 -8.99 1.38
N VAL A 374 -18.29 -9.99 0.57
CA VAL A 374 -18.06 -9.85 -0.86
C VAL A 374 -19.24 -10.47 -1.60
N ARG A 375 -19.84 -9.69 -2.50
CA ARG A 375 -20.98 -10.08 -3.36
C ARG A 375 -20.58 -10.01 -4.82
N GLY A 376 -21.40 -10.63 -5.70
CA GLY A 376 -21.22 -10.57 -7.15
C GLY A 376 -20.10 -11.47 -7.66
N LEU A 377 -19.85 -12.62 -7.00
CA LEU A 377 -18.98 -13.66 -7.49
C LEU A 377 -19.59 -14.36 -8.70
N ASP A 378 -18.75 -14.95 -9.54
CA ASP A 378 -19.21 -15.84 -10.62
C ASP A 378 -19.66 -17.21 -10.09
N GLU A 379 -20.08 -18.08 -11.00
CA GLU A 379 -20.55 -19.45 -10.66
C GLU A 379 -19.46 -20.33 -10.02
N ASN A 380 -18.19 -20.05 -10.27
CA ASN A 380 -17.02 -20.71 -9.71
C ASN A 380 -16.58 -20.15 -8.37
N GLY A 381 -17.23 -19.08 -7.88
CA GLY A 381 -16.87 -18.39 -6.65
C GLY A 381 -15.70 -17.41 -6.80
N CYS A 382 -15.39 -16.98 -8.03
CA CYS A 382 -14.33 -16.03 -8.32
C CYS A 382 -14.88 -14.60 -8.43
N ILE A 383 -14.06 -13.63 -8.07
CA ILE A 383 -14.36 -12.20 -8.23
C ILE A 383 -14.35 -11.80 -9.70
N ASN A 384 -15.10 -10.76 -10.04
CA ASN A 384 -15.20 -10.20 -11.39
C ASN A 384 -15.61 -8.72 -11.33
N GLY A 385 -15.76 -8.06 -12.48
CA GLY A 385 -16.11 -6.64 -12.55
C GLY A 385 -17.42 -6.22 -11.88
N SER A 386 -18.30 -7.17 -11.49
CA SER A 386 -19.52 -6.90 -10.71
C SER A 386 -19.33 -7.09 -9.20
N SER A 387 -18.19 -7.63 -8.77
CA SER A 387 -17.92 -7.89 -7.35
C SER A 387 -17.80 -6.59 -6.55
N ARG A 388 -18.38 -6.59 -5.36
CA ARG A 388 -18.37 -5.45 -4.43
C ARG A 388 -18.16 -5.96 -3.02
N SER A 389 -17.51 -5.13 -2.21
CA SER A 389 -17.30 -5.39 -0.78
C SER A 389 -18.13 -4.42 0.07
N GLU A 390 -18.57 -4.88 1.20
CA GLU A 390 -19.20 -4.07 2.24
C GLU A 390 -18.81 -4.55 3.64
N ARG A 391 -18.60 -3.61 4.54
CA ARG A 391 -18.32 -3.95 5.94
C ARG A 391 -19.54 -4.56 6.62
N LEU A 392 -19.34 -5.70 7.28
CA LEU A 392 -20.33 -6.35 8.13
C LEU A 392 -20.24 -5.86 9.59
N VAL A 393 -19.02 -5.66 10.08
CA VAL A 393 -18.70 -5.19 11.43
C VAL A 393 -17.28 -4.59 11.50
#